data_db63ddca58eb2408634ed1088ffd5296
#
_entry.id   db63ddca58eb2408634ed1088ffd5296
#
_cell.length_a   1.000
_cell.length_b   1.000
_cell.length_c   1.000
_cell.angle_alpha   90.00
_cell.angle_beta   90.00
_cell.angle_gamma   90.00
#
_symmetry.space_group_name_H-M   'P 1'
#
loop_
_entity.id
_entity.type
_entity.pdbx_description
1 polymer ?
#
loop_
_entity_poly.entity_id
_entity_poly.type
_entity_poly.pdbx_seq_one_letter_code
_entity_poly.pdbx_strand_id
1 'polypeptide(L)'
;MQIKKKMTVRSACYPLFCLLEILILFLFAGKIAGQDKVGYLFRDYFRENAAEENGGKIYTEEIILPKGIYEIALMYEKGKGRAVCYAQCDKVLSSSNGREKDAMAEAGPRALYSDRVSLSDIQDSRKFTIYVNEDNAAVRIIVEPESGEDFSVNWITAATAGNSGLYRIFSLAVKLLGMNIIAFVIFLRKYRFKGSREVFGVIIIGGIASLGLLEEYILYGHDLIFHLFRIEGLAEGLMAGSFPVRIQPGWFNGWGYPVSVMYGDQLLLFPAILRLIGVSVQNAYKCYIAAVNFGTAAAAYYAFLKISGNKKTALFGSCVYTLFPYRLSCIYVRAAVGEYSAMLFLPLAALGFYYA
;
A
#
# COMPACT_ATOMS: atom_id res chain seq x y z
N MET A 1 1.26 -52.17 -7.65
CA MET A 1 0.96 -51.37 -8.86
C MET A 1 -0.24 -50.42 -8.71
N GLN A 2 -1.24 -50.71 -7.87
CA GLN A 2 -2.41 -49.81 -7.64
C GLN A 2 -2.12 -48.56 -6.79
N ILE A 3 -1.10 -48.53 -5.95
CA ILE A 3 -0.77 -47.38 -5.11
C ILE A 3 -0.15 -46.22 -5.93
N LYS A 4 0.63 -46.50 -7.00
CA LYS A 4 1.21 -45.48 -7.88
C LYS A 4 0.16 -44.77 -8.73
N LYS A 5 -0.93 -45.43 -9.15
CA LYS A 5 -1.98 -44.86 -9.99
C LYS A 5 -2.91 -43.90 -9.22
N LYS A 6 -3.13 -44.14 -7.90
CA LYS A 6 -3.90 -43.22 -7.03
C LYS A 6 -3.15 -41.94 -6.66
N MET A 7 -1.81 -41.96 -6.69
CA MET A 7 -0.97 -40.78 -6.43
C MET A 7 -1.00 -39.77 -7.59
N THR A 8 -1.10 -40.22 -8.83
CA THR A 8 -1.02 -39.41 -10.05
C THR A 8 -2.25 -38.51 -10.26
N VAL A 9 -3.45 -38.95 -9.95
CA VAL A 9 -4.67 -38.13 -10.11
C VAL A 9 -4.83 -37.11 -8.97
N ARG A 10 -4.41 -37.49 -7.76
CA ARG A 10 -4.50 -36.61 -6.57
C ARG A 10 -3.40 -35.53 -6.50
N SER A 11 -2.24 -35.77 -7.12
CA SER A 11 -1.16 -34.80 -7.22
C SER A 11 -1.42 -33.70 -8.27
N ALA A 12 -2.37 -33.92 -9.19
CA ALA A 12 -2.74 -32.94 -10.22
C ALA A 12 -3.66 -31.83 -9.71
N CYS A 13 -4.29 -31.95 -8.54
CA CYS A 13 -5.26 -30.97 -8.06
C CYS A 13 -4.63 -29.60 -7.77
N TYR A 14 -3.42 -29.53 -7.19
CA TYR A 14 -2.77 -28.27 -6.90
C TYR A 14 -2.24 -27.57 -8.16
N PRO A 15 -1.53 -28.27 -9.09
CA PRO A 15 -1.19 -27.68 -10.39
C PRO A 15 -2.41 -27.20 -11.19
N LEU A 16 -3.52 -27.93 -11.15
CA LEU A 16 -4.76 -27.53 -11.82
C LEU A 16 -5.35 -26.24 -11.19
N PHE A 17 -5.28 -26.12 -9.87
CA PHE A 17 -5.67 -24.91 -9.16
C PHE A 17 -4.81 -23.71 -9.57
N CYS A 18 -3.48 -23.88 -9.64
CA CYS A 18 -2.57 -22.81 -10.11
C CYS A 18 -2.84 -22.41 -11.57
N LEU A 19 -3.14 -23.38 -12.44
CA LEU A 19 -3.50 -23.10 -13.83
C LEU A 19 -4.82 -22.31 -13.93
N LEU A 20 -5.80 -22.62 -13.08
CA LEU A 20 -7.06 -21.88 -13.01
C LEU A 20 -6.82 -20.43 -12.57
N GLU A 21 -5.96 -20.19 -11.59
CA GLU A 21 -5.60 -18.83 -11.14
C GLU A 21 -4.91 -18.03 -12.24
N ILE A 22 -4.00 -18.65 -12.99
CA ILE A 22 -3.34 -18.02 -14.15
C ILE A 22 -4.38 -17.65 -15.21
N LEU A 23 -5.33 -18.55 -15.49
CA LEU A 23 -6.42 -18.28 -16.43
C LEU A 23 -7.31 -17.13 -15.98
N ILE A 24 -7.66 -17.07 -14.68
CA ILE A 24 -8.44 -15.98 -14.10
C ILE A 24 -7.69 -14.65 -14.26
N LEU A 25 -6.37 -14.61 -13.98
CA LEU A 25 -5.55 -13.42 -14.17
C LEU A 25 -5.52 -12.99 -15.64
N PHE A 26 -5.37 -13.93 -16.56
CA PHE A 26 -5.32 -13.63 -17.98
C PHE A 26 -6.66 -13.06 -18.49
N LEU A 27 -7.79 -13.67 -18.13
CA LEU A 27 -9.11 -13.21 -18.48
C LEU A 27 -9.42 -11.82 -17.90
N PHE A 28 -8.99 -11.59 -16.65
CA PHE A 28 -9.15 -10.30 -16.00
C PHE A 28 -8.29 -9.22 -16.65
N ALA A 29 -7.04 -9.54 -17.02
CA ALA A 29 -6.18 -8.61 -17.76
C ALA A 29 -6.77 -8.24 -19.12
N GLY A 30 -7.33 -9.21 -19.84
CA GLY A 30 -8.05 -8.96 -21.10
C GLY A 30 -9.26 -8.05 -20.92
N LYS A 31 -10.03 -8.25 -19.84
CA LYS A 31 -11.18 -7.38 -19.51
C LYS A 31 -10.74 -5.93 -19.22
N ILE A 32 -9.63 -5.74 -18.48
CA ILE A 32 -9.10 -4.41 -18.15
C ILE A 32 -8.59 -3.71 -19.41
N ALA A 33 -7.90 -4.43 -20.30
CA ALA A 33 -7.36 -3.86 -21.53
C ALA A 33 -8.46 -3.32 -22.47
N GLY A 34 -9.69 -3.87 -22.38
CA GLY A 34 -10.85 -3.42 -23.13
C GLY A 34 -11.73 -2.37 -22.43
N GLN A 35 -11.34 -1.89 -21.25
CA GLN A 35 -12.12 -0.86 -20.54
C GLN A 35 -11.76 0.55 -21.01
N ASP A 36 -12.79 1.38 -21.22
CA ASP A 36 -12.62 2.77 -21.56
C ASP A 36 -11.92 3.54 -20.44
N LYS A 37 -11.01 4.43 -20.82
CA LYS A 37 -10.40 5.37 -19.89
C LYS A 37 -11.39 6.45 -19.54
N VAL A 38 -11.60 6.66 -18.26
CA VAL A 38 -12.47 7.72 -17.74
C VAL A 38 -11.68 9.02 -17.65
N GLY A 39 -12.29 10.12 -18.08
CA GLY A 39 -11.73 11.46 -17.96
C GLY A 39 -12.83 12.47 -17.66
N TYR A 40 -12.61 13.28 -16.64
CA TYR A 40 -13.47 14.38 -16.23
C TYR A 40 -12.73 15.70 -16.37
N LEU A 41 -13.42 16.73 -16.82
CA LEU A 41 -12.90 18.10 -16.88
C LEU A 41 -13.90 19.01 -16.16
N PHE A 42 -13.45 19.62 -15.09
CA PHE A 42 -14.21 20.58 -14.30
C PHE A 42 -13.75 22.00 -14.67
N ARG A 43 -14.65 22.78 -15.28
CA ARG A 43 -14.51 24.23 -15.49
C ARG A 43 -15.38 24.99 -14.53
N ASP A 44 -16.50 24.39 -14.12
CA ASP A 44 -17.40 24.92 -13.11
C ASP A 44 -17.14 24.20 -11.78
N TYR A 45 -16.93 24.96 -10.74
CA TYR A 45 -16.68 24.47 -9.37
C TYR A 45 -17.37 25.41 -8.39
N PHE A 46 -17.67 24.89 -7.22
CA PHE A 46 -18.37 25.61 -6.18
C PHE A 46 -17.36 26.23 -5.20
N ARG A 47 -17.59 27.48 -4.82
CA ARG A 47 -16.84 28.15 -3.78
C ARG A 47 -17.75 28.28 -2.56
N GLU A 48 -17.32 27.73 -1.44
CA GLU A 48 -18.01 27.90 -0.18
C GLU A 48 -17.84 29.38 0.27
N ASN A 49 -18.95 30.08 0.46
CA ASN A 49 -18.93 31.43 1.02
C ASN A 49 -18.49 31.34 2.49
N ALA A 50 -17.19 31.40 2.74
CA ALA A 50 -16.69 31.52 4.10
C ALA A 50 -16.90 32.95 4.56
N ALA A 51 -17.47 33.11 5.76
CA ALA A 51 -17.53 34.38 6.48
C ALA A 51 -16.12 35.00 6.50
N GLU A 52 -16.03 36.16 6.02
CA GLU A 52 -15.03 37.22 5.87
C GLU A 52 -13.54 37.05 6.29
N GLU A 53 -13.11 35.99 6.97
CA GLU A 53 -11.73 35.85 7.47
C GLU A 53 -10.86 34.73 6.82
N ASN A 54 -11.45 33.76 6.10
CA ASN A 54 -10.67 32.72 5.43
C ASN A 54 -11.20 32.52 4.02
N GLY A 55 -10.37 32.67 3.01
CA GLY A 55 -10.71 32.39 1.62
C GLY A 55 -11.44 31.04 1.50
N GLY A 56 -12.69 31.06 0.98
CA GLY A 56 -13.59 29.90 0.97
C GLY A 56 -13.00 28.72 0.22
N LYS A 57 -13.32 27.49 0.66
CA LYS A 57 -12.89 26.27 -0.01
C LYS A 57 -13.51 26.20 -1.41
N ILE A 58 -12.71 25.79 -2.36
CA ILE A 58 -13.11 25.52 -3.74
C ILE A 58 -13.26 24.00 -3.87
N TYR A 59 -14.40 23.51 -4.38
CA TYR A 59 -14.63 22.08 -4.55
C TYR A 59 -15.35 21.75 -5.86
N THR A 60 -15.04 20.59 -6.40
CA THR A 60 -15.72 20.06 -7.60
C THR A 60 -17.05 19.40 -7.23
N GLU A 61 -17.87 19.19 -8.23
CA GLU A 61 -18.96 18.22 -8.12
C GLU A 61 -18.42 16.84 -7.71
N GLU A 62 -19.29 16.05 -7.11
CA GLU A 62 -18.98 14.68 -6.74
C GLU A 62 -18.94 13.80 -7.98
N ILE A 63 -17.84 13.07 -8.14
CA ILE A 63 -17.67 12.13 -9.24
C ILE A 63 -17.63 10.70 -8.73
N ILE A 64 -18.33 9.80 -9.40
CA ILE A 64 -18.30 8.37 -9.06
C ILE A 64 -17.17 7.72 -9.85
N LEU A 65 -16.14 7.29 -9.15
CA LEU A 65 -14.98 6.64 -9.74
C LEU A 65 -14.99 5.14 -9.45
N PRO A 66 -14.79 4.28 -10.46
CA PRO A 66 -14.52 2.87 -10.24
C PRO A 66 -13.14 2.69 -9.59
N LYS A 67 -12.94 1.53 -8.98
CA LYS A 67 -11.63 1.17 -8.40
C LYS A 67 -10.50 1.34 -9.43
N GLY A 68 -9.48 2.11 -9.06
CA GLY A 68 -8.34 2.38 -9.96
C GLY A 68 -7.42 3.46 -9.46
N ILE A 69 -6.52 3.88 -10.33
CA ILE A 69 -5.61 5.01 -10.11
C ILE A 69 -5.98 6.12 -11.06
N TYR A 70 -6.07 7.33 -10.54
CA TYR A 70 -6.43 8.52 -11.30
C TYR A 70 -5.38 9.61 -11.12
N GLU A 71 -5.03 10.26 -12.21
CA GLU A 71 -4.23 11.47 -12.22
C GLU A 71 -5.16 12.68 -12.12
N ILE A 72 -4.96 13.50 -11.11
CA ILE A 72 -5.63 14.78 -10.95
C ILE A 72 -4.65 15.85 -11.42
N ALA A 73 -5.08 16.71 -12.34
CA ALA A 73 -4.29 17.86 -12.75
C ALA A 73 -5.10 19.13 -12.56
N LEU A 74 -4.46 20.13 -11.95
CA LEU A 74 -5.02 21.45 -11.73
C LEU A 74 -4.23 22.48 -12.54
N MET A 75 -4.93 23.47 -13.08
CA MET A 75 -4.36 24.69 -13.58
C MET A 75 -4.97 25.87 -12.80
N TYR A 76 -4.12 26.77 -12.34
CA TYR A 76 -4.50 27.90 -11.49
C TYR A 76 -3.71 29.14 -11.86
N GLU A 77 -4.16 30.31 -11.41
CA GLU A 77 -3.47 31.57 -11.69
C GLU A 77 -2.21 31.73 -10.85
N LYS A 78 -1.10 32.01 -11.53
CA LYS A 78 0.19 32.31 -10.91
C LYS A 78 0.14 33.64 -10.17
N GLY A 79 0.75 33.71 -8.96
CA GLY A 79 0.85 34.92 -8.17
C GLY A 79 -0.43 35.33 -7.42
N LYS A 80 -1.40 34.44 -7.33
CA LYS A 80 -2.67 34.61 -6.59
C LYS A 80 -2.68 33.89 -5.23
N GLY A 81 -1.49 33.60 -4.71
CA GLY A 81 -1.36 32.99 -3.41
C GLY A 81 -1.09 31.50 -3.40
N ARG A 82 -1.19 30.91 -2.21
CA ARG A 82 -0.95 29.49 -1.95
C ARG A 82 -2.24 28.78 -1.57
N ALA A 83 -2.32 27.52 -1.90
CA ALA A 83 -3.44 26.69 -1.52
C ALA A 83 -2.97 25.24 -1.24
N VAL A 84 -3.84 24.44 -0.63
CA VAL A 84 -3.65 23.02 -0.45
C VAL A 84 -4.75 22.29 -1.19
N CYS A 85 -4.39 21.33 -2.03
CA CYS A 85 -5.33 20.50 -2.78
C CYS A 85 -5.31 19.06 -2.28
N TYR A 86 -6.48 18.44 -2.20
CA TYR A 86 -6.62 17.03 -1.85
C TYR A 86 -7.92 16.44 -2.43
N ALA A 87 -7.98 15.12 -2.54
CA ALA A 87 -9.19 14.40 -2.91
C ALA A 87 -9.83 13.78 -1.67
N GLN A 88 -11.13 13.95 -1.52
CA GLN A 88 -11.93 13.44 -0.41
C GLN A 88 -12.99 12.47 -0.93
N CYS A 89 -13.23 11.38 -0.21
CA CYS A 89 -14.36 10.49 -0.43
C CYS A 89 -15.46 10.75 0.60
N ASP A 90 -16.63 11.03 0.11
CA ASP A 90 -17.82 10.90 0.91
C ASP A 90 -18.27 9.43 0.81
N LYS A 91 -18.20 8.67 1.92
CA LYS A 91 -18.67 7.29 1.94
C LYS A 91 -20.10 7.27 1.47
N VAL A 92 -20.37 6.66 0.32
CA VAL A 92 -21.71 6.23 -0.03
C VAL A 92 -22.04 5.05 0.87
N LEU A 93 -22.81 5.30 1.91
CA LEU A 93 -23.47 4.26 2.67
C LEU A 93 -24.41 3.55 1.70
N SER A 94 -24.18 2.25 1.50
CA SER A 94 -25.04 1.41 0.67
C SER A 94 -26.49 1.59 1.12
N SER A 95 -27.33 2.05 0.21
CA SER A 95 -28.75 2.24 0.35
C SER A 95 -29.43 1.01 0.95
N SER A 96 -29.82 1.11 2.21
CA SER A 96 -30.92 0.33 2.76
C SER A 96 -31.75 1.21 3.70
N ASN A 97 -32.90 1.66 3.18
CA ASN A 97 -34.02 2.26 3.89
C ASN A 97 -33.86 3.68 4.50
N GLY A 98 -34.25 4.67 3.72
CA GLY A 98 -35.13 5.81 4.08
C GLY A 98 -34.98 6.63 5.37
N ARG A 99 -33.97 6.39 6.23
CA ARG A 99 -33.75 7.10 7.50
C ARG A 99 -32.42 7.87 7.61
N GLU A 100 -31.80 8.14 6.51
CA GLU A 100 -30.38 8.60 6.46
C GLU A 100 -30.16 10.12 6.40
N LYS A 101 -31.22 10.94 6.43
CA LYS A 101 -31.02 12.41 6.43
C LYS A 101 -30.49 12.98 7.74
N ASP A 102 -30.68 12.28 8.85
CA ASP A 102 -30.25 12.75 10.18
C ASP A 102 -28.85 12.23 10.60
N ALA A 103 -28.30 11.25 9.88
CA ALA A 103 -26.97 10.69 10.16
C ALA A 103 -25.81 11.50 9.55
N MET A 104 -26.09 12.50 8.71
CA MET A 104 -25.08 13.37 8.11
C MET A 104 -24.42 14.35 9.10
N ALA A 105 -24.99 14.54 10.28
CA ALA A 105 -24.45 15.44 11.30
C ALA A 105 -23.34 14.82 12.18
N GLU A 106 -23.18 13.50 12.17
CA GLU A 106 -22.18 12.76 12.98
C GLU A 106 -21.16 11.97 12.16
N ALA A 107 -20.96 12.31 10.89
CA ALA A 107 -19.94 11.66 10.07
C ALA A 107 -18.54 11.97 10.62
N GLY A 108 -17.87 10.95 11.14
CA GLY A 108 -16.47 11.01 11.54
C GLY A 108 -15.56 11.44 10.38
N PRO A 109 -14.25 11.61 10.60
CA PRO A 109 -13.35 12.21 9.62
C PRO A 109 -13.48 11.50 8.26
N ARG A 110 -13.82 12.29 7.24
CA ARG A 110 -14.00 11.84 5.86
C ARG A 110 -12.69 11.25 5.36
N ALA A 111 -12.73 10.10 4.70
CA ALA A 111 -11.54 9.44 4.21
C ALA A 111 -10.85 10.28 3.12
N LEU A 112 -9.57 10.57 3.29
CA LEU A 112 -8.74 11.21 2.27
C LEU A 112 -8.23 10.14 1.30
N TYR A 113 -8.40 10.37 0.00
CA TYR A 113 -7.83 9.52 -1.05
C TYR A 113 -6.46 9.99 -1.55
N SER A 114 -6.05 11.17 -1.17
CA SER A 114 -4.71 11.69 -1.49
C SER A 114 -4.10 12.39 -0.30
N ASP A 115 -2.78 12.51 -0.32
CA ASP A 115 -2.10 13.44 0.54
C ASP A 115 -2.52 14.88 0.20
N ARG A 116 -2.34 15.79 1.16
CA ARG A 116 -2.52 17.22 0.92
C ARG A 116 -1.36 17.73 0.09
N VAL A 117 -1.66 18.19 -1.12
CA VAL A 117 -0.66 18.69 -2.08
C VAL A 117 -0.64 20.21 -2.03
N SER A 118 0.52 20.79 -1.68
CA SER A 118 0.69 22.24 -1.67
C SER A 118 0.76 22.78 -3.08
N LEU A 119 0.00 23.85 -3.33
CA LEU A 119 0.00 24.63 -4.55
C LEU A 119 0.79 25.91 -4.29
N SER A 120 1.81 26.15 -5.11
CA SER A 120 2.73 27.27 -4.96
C SER A 120 2.29 28.45 -5.83
N ASP A 121 2.49 29.67 -5.36
CA ASP A 121 2.29 30.91 -6.10
C ASP A 121 3.25 31.10 -7.29
N ILE A 122 4.30 30.29 -7.38
CA ILE A 122 5.31 30.34 -8.45
C ILE A 122 4.90 29.48 -9.66
N GLN A 123 4.08 28.46 -9.45
CA GLN A 123 3.61 27.53 -10.48
C GLN A 123 2.20 27.91 -10.94
N ASP A 124 1.82 27.45 -12.11
CA ASP A 124 0.50 27.62 -12.73
C ASP A 124 -0.26 26.30 -12.86
N SER A 125 0.41 25.20 -12.57
CA SER A 125 -0.17 23.86 -12.69
C SER A 125 0.42 22.88 -11.69
N ARG A 126 -0.38 21.90 -11.27
CA ARG A 126 0.05 20.79 -10.41
C ARG A 126 -0.67 19.51 -10.80
N LYS A 127 0.08 18.41 -10.71
CA LYS A 127 -0.46 17.06 -10.90
C LYS A 127 -0.19 16.21 -9.68
N PHE A 128 -1.15 15.36 -9.32
CA PHE A 128 -0.99 14.35 -8.28
C PHE A 128 -1.85 13.13 -8.58
N THR A 129 -1.61 12.03 -7.88
CA THR A 129 -2.28 10.76 -8.12
C THR A 129 -3.16 10.41 -6.93
N ILE A 130 -4.37 9.93 -7.22
CA ILE A 130 -5.28 9.38 -6.21
C ILE A 130 -5.49 7.89 -6.43
N TYR A 131 -5.69 7.16 -5.33
CA TYR A 131 -5.90 5.72 -5.31
C TYR A 131 -7.31 5.41 -4.81
N VAL A 132 -8.17 4.98 -5.71
CA VAL A 132 -9.54 4.59 -5.38
C VAL A 132 -9.57 3.09 -5.14
N ASN A 133 -9.76 2.68 -3.88
CA ASN A 133 -9.69 1.28 -3.46
C ASN A 133 -11.03 0.55 -3.57
N GLU A 134 -12.14 1.29 -3.66
CA GLU A 134 -13.50 0.76 -3.74
C GLU A 134 -14.11 1.02 -5.11
N ASP A 135 -15.02 0.16 -5.55
CA ASP A 135 -15.80 0.43 -6.76
C ASP A 135 -16.94 1.41 -6.44
N ASN A 136 -17.19 2.35 -7.36
CA ASN A 136 -18.21 3.40 -7.22
C ASN A 136 -17.97 4.34 -6.02
N ALA A 137 -16.72 4.72 -5.80
CA ALA A 137 -16.38 5.69 -4.78
C ALA A 137 -16.79 7.10 -5.24
N ALA A 138 -17.52 7.80 -4.40
CA ALA A 138 -17.87 9.19 -4.61
C ALA A 138 -16.68 10.08 -4.18
N VAL A 139 -16.03 10.72 -5.14
CA VAL A 139 -14.81 11.51 -4.92
C VAL A 139 -15.08 12.98 -5.24
N ARG A 140 -14.62 13.86 -4.37
CA ARG A 140 -14.62 15.31 -4.54
C ARG A 140 -13.21 15.85 -4.41
N ILE A 141 -12.83 16.76 -5.29
CA ILE A 141 -11.53 17.43 -5.23
C ILE A 141 -11.72 18.76 -4.55
N ILE A 142 -10.92 19.02 -3.53
CA ILE A 142 -11.03 20.22 -2.68
C ILE A 142 -9.72 21.00 -2.76
N VAL A 143 -9.83 22.32 -2.94
CA VAL A 143 -8.73 23.26 -2.89
C VAL A 143 -9.02 24.23 -1.74
N GLU A 144 -8.12 24.26 -0.75
CA GLU A 144 -8.18 25.16 0.42
C GLU A 144 -7.12 26.27 0.24
N PRO A 145 -7.52 27.51 -0.10
CA PRO A 145 -6.60 28.65 -0.10
C PRO A 145 -6.02 28.90 1.30
N GLU A 146 -4.78 29.37 1.38
CA GLU A 146 -4.24 29.89 2.63
C GLU A 146 -4.95 31.21 3.01
N SER A 147 -5.07 31.48 4.31
CA SER A 147 -5.87 32.60 4.82
C SER A 147 -5.45 33.93 4.21
N GLY A 148 -6.41 34.68 3.67
CA GLY A 148 -6.23 36.03 3.14
C GLY A 148 -5.81 36.09 1.68
N GLU A 149 -5.73 34.98 0.95
CA GLU A 149 -5.31 34.97 -0.45
C GLU A 149 -6.49 34.66 -1.41
N ASP A 150 -6.58 35.45 -2.49
CA ASP A 150 -7.61 35.25 -3.55
C ASP A 150 -7.12 34.24 -4.57
N PHE A 151 -7.11 32.96 -4.18
CA PHE A 151 -6.67 31.86 -5.03
C PHE A 151 -7.70 31.57 -6.11
N SER A 152 -7.26 31.51 -7.37
CA SER A 152 -8.12 31.25 -8.53
C SER A 152 -7.70 29.99 -9.26
N VAL A 153 -8.67 29.09 -9.44
CA VAL A 153 -8.51 27.84 -10.22
C VAL A 153 -9.09 28.00 -11.60
N ASN A 154 -8.34 27.67 -12.66
CA ASN A 154 -8.81 27.76 -14.04
C ASN A 154 -9.59 26.51 -14.44
N TRP A 155 -9.01 25.32 -14.16
CA TRP A 155 -9.68 24.05 -14.39
C TRP A 155 -9.04 22.93 -13.58
N ILE A 156 -9.80 21.86 -13.37
CA ILE A 156 -9.39 20.63 -12.72
C ILE A 156 -9.74 19.45 -13.64
N THR A 157 -8.82 18.53 -13.82
CA THR A 157 -9.09 17.29 -14.54
C THR A 157 -8.85 16.09 -13.64
N ALA A 158 -9.69 15.06 -13.82
CA ALA A 158 -9.48 13.74 -13.23
C ALA A 158 -9.50 12.71 -14.36
N ALA A 159 -8.39 12.03 -14.59
CA ALA A 159 -8.27 11.06 -15.66
C ALA A 159 -7.70 9.74 -15.16
N THR A 160 -8.11 8.63 -15.77
CA THR A 160 -7.53 7.32 -15.47
C THR A 160 -6.03 7.33 -15.73
N ALA A 161 -5.23 7.08 -14.72
CA ALA A 161 -3.78 6.99 -14.85
C ALA A 161 -3.38 5.80 -15.75
N GLY A 162 -2.29 5.95 -16.51
CA GLY A 162 -1.84 4.91 -17.43
C GLY A 162 -1.51 3.57 -16.76
N ASN A 163 -1.15 3.58 -15.48
CA ASN A 163 -0.83 2.40 -14.67
C ASN A 163 -2.03 1.81 -13.89
N SER A 164 -3.21 2.40 -13.98
CA SER A 164 -4.41 1.95 -13.26
C SER A 164 -4.75 0.49 -13.53
N GLY A 165 -4.64 0.06 -14.79
CA GLY A 165 -4.85 -1.34 -15.17
C GLY A 165 -3.88 -2.30 -14.48
N LEU A 166 -2.59 -1.95 -14.44
CA LEU A 166 -1.56 -2.73 -13.75
C LEU A 166 -1.84 -2.85 -12.25
N TYR A 167 -2.27 -1.76 -11.61
CA TYR A 167 -2.66 -1.77 -10.21
C TYR A 167 -3.80 -2.76 -9.93
N ARG A 168 -4.84 -2.76 -10.77
CA ARG A 168 -5.97 -3.68 -10.63
C ARG A 168 -5.56 -5.14 -10.80
N ILE A 169 -4.73 -5.43 -11.81
CA ILE A 169 -4.16 -6.78 -12.04
C ILE A 169 -3.32 -7.21 -10.84
N PHE A 170 -2.45 -6.33 -10.34
CA PHE A 170 -1.61 -6.60 -9.18
C PHE A 170 -2.47 -6.87 -7.91
N SER A 171 -3.49 -6.06 -7.67
CA SER A 171 -4.41 -6.26 -6.54
C SER A 171 -5.10 -7.63 -6.58
N LEU A 172 -5.51 -8.09 -7.78
CA LEU A 172 -6.06 -9.44 -7.96
C LEU A 172 -4.97 -10.51 -7.73
N ALA A 173 -3.78 -10.32 -8.30
CA ALA A 173 -2.67 -11.25 -8.15
C ALA A 173 -2.29 -11.47 -6.68
N VAL A 174 -2.25 -10.41 -5.86
CA VAL A 174 -1.98 -10.52 -4.41
C VAL A 174 -3.07 -11.34 -3.70
N LYS A 175 -4.35 -11.14 -4.05
CA LYS A 175 -5.46 -11.92 -3.48
C LYS A 175 -5.35 -13.40 -3.87
N LEU A 176 -5.07 -13.69 -5.13
CA LEU A 176 -4.88 -15.05 -5.62
C LEU A 176 -3.65 -15.71 -4.98
N LEU A 177 -2.56 -14.98 -4.81
CA LEU A 177 -1.38 -15.46 -4.09
C LEU A 177 -1.71 -15.83 -2.65
N GLY A 178 -2.50 -15.03 -1.95
CA GLY A 178 -2.99 -15.36 -0.61
C GLY A 178 -3.81 -16.65 -0.58
N MET A 179 -4.73 -16.80 -1.53
CA MET A 179 -5.50 -18.05 -1.69
C MET A 179 -4.60 -19.24 -2.04
N ASN A 180 -3.58 -19.02 -2.88
CA ASN A 180 -2.60 -20.03 -3.27
C ASN A 180 -1.76 -20.51 -2.08
N ILE A 181 -1.33 -19.61 -1.21
CA ILE A 181 -0.62 -19.95 0.04
C ILE A 181 -1.50 -20.83 0.93
N ILE A 182 -2.78 -20.48 1.10
CA ILE A 182 -3.73 -21.28 1.88
C ILE A 182 -3.93 -22.67 1.24
N ALA A 183 -4.16 -22.72 -0.07
CA ALA A 183 -4.32 -23.96 -0.80
C ALA A 183 -3.06 -24.85 -0.73
N PHE A 184 -1.87 -24.24 -0.84
CA PHE A 184 -0.60 -24.95 -0.70
C PHE A 184 -0.40 -25.54 0.70
N VAL A 185 -0.76 -24.78 1.75
CA VAL A 185 -0.71 -25.27 3.13
C VAL A 185 -1.66 -26.44 3.35
N ILE A 186 -2.89 -26.36 2.82
CA ILE A 186 -3.86 -27.45 2.87
C ILE A 186 -3.32 -28.67 2.10
N PHE A 187 -2.73 -28.46 0.94
CA PHE A 187 -2.11 -29.49 0.13
C PHE A 187 -0.97 -30.18 0.90
N LEU A 188 -0.03 -29.42 1.47
CA LEU A 188 1.06 -29.94 2.30
C LEU A 188 0.54 -30.78 3.46
N ARG A 189 -0.51 -30.32 4.15
CA ARG A 189 -1.15 -31.03 5.27
C ARG A 189 -1.80 -32.33 4.83
N LYS A 190 -2.52 -32.30 3.70
CA LYS A 190 -3.24 -33.48 3.16
C LYS A 190 -2.29 -34.58 2.70
N TYR A 191 -1.14 -34.22 2.13
CA TYR A 191 -0.16 -35.17 1.62
C TYR A 191 0.92 -35.56 2.63
N ARG A 192 0.81 -35.14 3.91
CA ARG A 192 1.74 -35.44 5.00
C ARG A 192 3.21 -35.19 4.64
N PHE A 193 3.49 -34.09 3.96
CA PHE A 193 4.88 -33.68 3.74
C PHE A 193 5.58 -33.49 5.08
N LYS A 194 6.77 -34.11 5.22
CA LYS A 194 7.62 -33.91 6.40
C LYS A 194 7.92 -32.39 6.53
N GLY A 195 7.47 -31.74 7.61
CA GLY A 195 7.67 -30.29 7.82
C GLY A 195 6.42 -29.43 7.57
N SER A 196 5.31 -30.00 7.10
CA SER A 196 4.09 -29.20 6.83
C SER A 196 3.54 -28.46 8.05
N ARG A 197 3.68 -29.04 9.24
CA ARG A 197 3.23 -28.44 10.51
C ARG A 197 4.07 -27.22 10.87
N GLU A 198 5.37 -27.32 10.65
CA GLU A 198 6.33 -26.26 10.95
C GLU A 198 6.15 -25.07 10.01
N VAL A 199 5.98 -25.33 8.71
CA VAL A 199 5.67 -24.28 7.72
C VAL A 199 4.36 -23.57 8.06
N PHE A 200 3.33 -24.34 8.42
CA PHE A 200 2.05 -23.78 8.85
C PHE A 200 2.20 -22.91 10.12
N GLY A 201 2.97 -23.38 11.10
CA GLY A 201 3.27 -22.63 12.31
C GLY A 201 3.96 -21.30 12.02
N VAL A 202 4.97 -21.29 11.14
CA VAL A 202 5.67 -20.07 10.72
C VAL A 202 4.71 -19.10 10.01
N ILE A 203 3.84 -19.59 9.13
CA ILE A 203 2.82 -18.75 8.46
C ILE A 203 1.85 -18.15 9.48
N ILE A 204 1.38 -18.92 10.45
CA ILE A 204 0.50 -18.39 11.51
C ILE A 204 1.20 -17.30 12.31
N ILE A 205 2.45 -17.51 12.71
CA ILE A 205 3.23 -16.53 13.49
C ILE A 205 3.37 -15.22 12.71
N GLY A 206 3.78 -15.29 11.43
CA GLY A 206 3.88 -14.12 10.56
C GLY A 206 2.52 -13.44 10.34
N GLY A 207 1.45 -14.21 10.20
CA GLY A 207 0.08 -13.73 10.08
C GLY A 207 -0.39 -12.97 11.33
N ILE A 208 -0.18 -13.54 12.52
CA ILE A 208 -0.50 -12.87 13.81
C ILE A 208 0.29 -11.56 13.93
N ALA A 209 1.59 -11.57 13.62
CA ALA A 209 2.41 -10.36 13.63
C ALA A 209 1.92 -9.29 12.64
N SER A 210 1.14 -9.67 11.63
CA SER A 210 0.65 -8.79 10.57
C SER A 210 -0.83 -8.40 10.72
N LEU A 211 -1.51 -8.79 11.80
CA LEU A 211 -2.93 -8.50 12.00
C LEU A 211 -3.26 -7.00 11.95
N GLY A 212 -2.38 -6.15 12.50
CA GLY A 212 -2.56 -4.70 12.45
C GLY A 212 -2.50 -4.08 11.04
N LEU A 213 -2.10 -4.86 10.00
CA LEU A 213 -2.08 -4.41 8.61
C LEU A 213 -3.43 -4.61 7.89
N LEU A 214 -4.38 -5.31 8.52
CA LEU A 214 -5.69 -5.59 7.94
C LEU A 214 -6.62 -4.36 7.97
N GLU A 215 -6.32 -3.38 8.82
CA GLU A 215 -7.03 -2.10 8.84
C GLU A 215 -6.89 -1.38 7.49
N GLU A 216 -7.88 -0.58 7.11
CA GLU A 216 -7.88 0.17 5.85
C GLU A 216 -6.80 1.28 5.83
N TYR A 217 -6.40 1.76 7.00
CA TYR A 217 -5.37 2.79 7.20
C TYR A 217 -4.07 2.21 7.77
N ILE A 218 -3.01 2.99 7.78
CA ILE A 218 -1.79 2.69 8.53
C ILE A 218 -1.88 3.40 9.89
N LEU A 219 -1.59 2.66 10.97
CA LEU A 219 -1.45 3.25 12.30
C LEU A 219 -0.32 4.30 12.25
N TYR A 220 -0.62 5.50 12.74
CA TYR A 220 0.35 6.58 12.78
C TYR A 220 1.52 6.20 13.70
N GLY A 221 2.72 6.16 13.12
CA GLY A 221 3.96 5.89 13.86
C GLY A 221 4.88 7.11 13.83
N HIS A 222 5.82 7.19 14.78
CA HIS A 222 6.69 8.35 14.94
C HIS A 222 7.45 8.69 13.65
N ASP A 223 8.04 7.67 12.99
CA ASP A 223 8.86 7.86 11.79
C ASP A 223 8.09 7.50 10.49
N LEU A 224 6.78 7.24 10.57
CA LEU A 224 5.99 6.72 9.45
C LEU A 224 6.07 7.64 8.23
N ILE A 225 5.77 8.93 8.41
CA ILE A 225 5.74 9.90 7.31
C ILE A 225 7.10 9.99 6.63
N PHE A 226 8.18 10.02 7.42
CA PHE A 226 9.54 10.02 6.87
C PHE A 226 9.81 8.82 5.96
N HIS A 227 9.39 7.63 6.37
CA HIS A 227 9.61 6.42 5.56
C HIS A 227 8.68 6.32 4.35
N LEU A 228 7.45 6.84 4.43
CA LEU A 228 6.58 6.95 3.25
C LEU A 228 7.17 7.89 2.20
N PHE A 229 7.68 9.05 2.61
CA PHE A 229 8.39 9.97 1.71
C PHE A 229 9.63 9.34 1.08
N ARG A 230 10.38 8.52 1.83
CA ARG A 230 11.53 7.79 1.28
C ARG A 230 11.11 6.79 0.19
N ILE A 231 10.01 6.06 0.39
CA ILE A 231 9.50 5.12 -0.61
C ILE A 231 9.08 5.86 -1.87
N GLU A 232 8.37 6.99 -1.75
CA GLU A 232 7.98 7.81 -2.89
C GLU A 232 9.21 8.38 -3.60
N GLY A 233 10.13 8.99 -2.87
CA GLY A 233 11.35 9.56 -3.46
C GLY A 233 12.23 8.54 -4.16
N LEU A 234 12.30 7.29 -3.66
CA LEU A 234 12.94 6.17 -4.35
C LEU A 234 12.20 5.83 -5.65
N ALA A 235 10.88 5.72 -5.60
CA ALA A 235 10.07 5.41 -6.78
C ALA A 235 10.21 6.51 -7.85
N GLU A 236 10.16 7.78 -7.47
CA GLU A 236 10.37 8.92 -8.37
C GLU A 236 11.76 8.89 -9.00
N GLY A 237 12.81 8.65 -8.20
CA GLY A 237 14.17 8.54 -8.71
C GLY A 237 14.36 7.40 -9.69
N LEU A 238 13.76 6.23 -9.41
CA LEU A 238 13.75 5.08 -10.30
C LEU A 238 13.00 5.37 -11.61
N MET A 239 11.85 6.05 -11.56
CA MET A 239 11.11 6.50 -12.75
C MET A 239 11.93 7.47 -13.61
N ALA A 240 12.71 8.33 -12.98
CA ALA A 240 13.65 9.23 -13.66
C ALA A 240 14.91 8.53 -14.22
N GLY A 241 15.01 7.19 -14.09
CA GLY A 241 16.15 6.41 -14.59
C GLY A 241 17.39 6.46 -13.68
N SER A 242 17.29 7.00 -12.47
CA SER A 242 18.41 7.07 -11.53
C SER A 242 18.54 5.78 -10.73
N PHE A 243 19.67 5.09 -10.85
CA PHE A 243 20.00 3.95 -9.98
C PHE A 243 21.52 3.87 -9.73
N PRO A 244 21.97 3.80 -8.48
CA PRO A 244 21.20 3.96 -7.25
C PRO A 244 20.68 5.39 -7.07
N VAL A 245 19.48 5.54 -6.50
CA VAL A 245 18.87 6.85 -6.19
C VAL A 245 19.59 7.46 -5.00
N ARG A 246 20.50 8.38 -5.23
CA ARG A 246 21.27 9.05 -4.15
C ARG A 246 20.57 10.29 -3.62
N ILE A 247 19.97 11.06 -4.52
CA ILE A 247 19.17 12.26 -4.22
C ILE A 247 17.73 11.93 -4.59
N GLN A 248 16.82 12.01 -3.63
CA GLN A 248 15.39 11.79 -3.86
C GLN A 248 14.74 13.11 -4.27
N PRO A 249 14.16 13.21 -5.49
CA PRO A 249 13.81 14.50 -6.08
C PRO A 249 12.61 15.19 -5.43
N GLY A 250 11.61 14.45 -4.94
CA GLY A 250 10.36 15.01 -4.41
C GLY A 250 10.45 15.74 -3.07
N TRP A 251 11.61 15.74 -2.41
CA TRP A 251 11.81 16.42 -1.13
C TRP A 251 12.00 17.93 -1.29
N PHE A 252 11.58 18.71 -0.27
CA PHE A 252 11.78 20.15 -0.19
C PHE A 252 11.28 20.89 -1.44
N ASN A 253 10.03 20.61 -1.84
CA ASN A 253 9.40 21.24 -3.01
C ASN A 253 10.18 21.03 -4.33
N GLY A 254 10.81 19.87 -4.49
CA GLY A 254 11.54 19.51 -5.70
C GLY A 254 13.03 19.86 -5.72
N TRP A 255 13.57 20.45 -4.65
CA TRP A 255 15.03 20.70 -4.52
C TRP A 255 15.83 19.40 -4.33
N GLY A 256 15.15 18.35 -3.86
CA GLY A 256 15.76 17.06 -3.58
C GLY A 256 16.47 16.98 -2.23
N TYR A 257 16.62 15.73 -1.75
CA TYR A 257 17.29 15.45 -0.50
C TYR A 257 18.16 14.21 -0.61
N PRO A 258 19.45 14.25 -0.17
CA PRO A 258 20.37 13.14 -0.27
C PRO A 258 20.14 12.11 0.85
N VAL A 259 18.91 11.81 1.22
CA VAL A 259 18.55 10.91 2.31
C VAL A 259 19.10 9.50 2.08
N SER A 260 19.16 9.05 0.84
CA SER A 260 19.68 7.72 0.45
C SER A 260 21.20 7.57 0.67
N VAL A 261 21.92 8.68 0.86
CA VAL A 261 23.34 8.65 1.25
C VAL A 261 23.48 8.43 2.76
N MET A 262 22.54 8.95 3.54
CA MET A 262 22.56 8.88 5.01
C MET A 262 21.87 7.62 5.54
N TYR A 263 20.83 7.16 4.86
CA TYR A 263 20.01 6.00 5.23
C TYR A 263 20.07 4.92 4.17
N GLY A 264 20.30 3.67 4.59
CA GLY A 264 20.27 2.51 3.68
C GLY A 264 18.87 2.27 3.10
N ASP A 265 18.77 2.22 1.77
CA ASP A 265 17.51 2.08 1.05
C ASP A 265 17.27 0.69 0.47
N GLN A 266 18.21 -0.24 0.62
CA GLN A 266 18.19 -1.55 -0.05
C GLN A 266 16.87 -2.29 0.18
N LEU A 267 16.36 -2.29 1.40
CA LEU A 267 15.11 -2.97 1.75
C LEU A 267 13.87 -2.16 1.28
N LEU A 268 13.98 -0.83 1.21
CA LEU A 268 12.91 0.03 0.73
C LEU A 268 12.77 0.03 -0.81
N LEU A 269 13.73 -0.54 -1.53
CA LEU A 269 13.56 -0.79 -2.97
C LEU A 269 12.35 -1.70 -3.25
N PHE A 270 12.06 -2.66 -2.37
CA PHE A 270 10.90 -3.52 -2.55
C PHE A 270 9.57 -2.73 -2.57
N PRO A 271 9.20 -1.93 -1.57
CA PRO A 271 7.99 -1.12 -1.65
C PRO A 271 8.07 -0.03 -2.73
N ALA A 272 9.25 0.51 -3.06
CA ALA A 272 9.40 1.46 -4.16
C ALA A 272 9.07 0.83 -5.52
N ILE A 273 9.50 -0.41 -5.77
CA ILE A 273 9.12 -1.16 -6.98
C ILE A 273 7.59 -1.39 -7.02
N LEU A 274 6.95 -1.68 -5.89
CA LEU A 274 5.49 -1.79 -5.84
C LEU A 274 4.80 -0.47 -6.23
N ARG A 275 5.41 0.67 -5.90
CA ARG A 275 4.94 1.98 -6.36
C ARG A 275 5.00 2.12 -7.89
N LEU A 276 6.07 1.66 -8.51
CA LEU A 276 6.23 1.73 -9.98
C LEU A 276 5.12 0.97 -10.73
N ILE A 277 4.61 -0.11 -10.16
CA ILE A 277 3.49 -0.87 -10.74
C ILE A 277 2.11 -0.36 -10.29
N GLY A 278 2.06 0.77 -9.58
CA GLY A 278 0.81 1.48 -9.25
C GLY A 278 0.18 1.09 -7.92
N VAL A 279 0.88 0.40 -7.03
CA VAL A 279 0.40 0.18 -5.66
C VAL A 279 0.50 1.47 -4.87
N SER A 280 -0.52 1.85 -4.07
CA SER A 280 -0.44 3.03 -3.20
C SER A 280 0.73 2.91 -2.22
N VAL A 281 1.32 4.04 -1.80
CA VAL A 281 2.46 4.03 -0.85
C VAL A 281 2.09 3.32 0.45
N GLN A 282 0.87 3.54 0.93
CA GLN A 282 0.32 2.86 2.10
C GLN A 282 0.32 1.34 1.92
N ASN A 283 -0.22 0.83 0.81
CA ASN A 283 -0.27 -0.61 0.56
C ASN A 283 1.11 -1.19 0.27
N ALA A 284 2.00 -0.46 -0.41
CA ALA A 284 3.38 -0.85 -0.62
C ALA A 284 4.14 -1.01 0.71
N TYR A 285 3.93 -0.07 1.64
CA TYR A 285 4.50 -0.13 2.98
C TYR A 285 3.91 -1.30 3.80
N LYS A 286 2.59 -1.54 3.74
CA LYS A 286 1.96 -2.70 4.37
C LYS A 286 2.52 -4.03 3.83
N CYS A 287 2.68 -4.15 2.52
CA CYS A 287 3.30 -5.33 1.89
C CYS A 287 4.73 -5.53 2.39
N TYR A 288 5.48 -4.44 2.55
CA TYR A 288 6.83 -4.48 3.09
C TYR A 288 6.85 -5.00 4.52
N ILE A 289 6.02 -4.46 5.43
CA ILE A 289 5.92 -4.94 6.81
C ILE A 289 5.52 -6.42 6.84
N ALA A 290 4.55 -6.83 6.05
CA ALA A 290 4.13 -8.24 5.97
C ALA A 290 5.31 -9.14 5.56
N ALA A 291 6.05 -8.77 4.50
CA ALA A 291 7.23 -9.51 4.05
C ALA A 291 8.28 -9.62 5.16
N VAL A 292 8.54 -8.55 5.90
CA VAL A 292 9.48 -8.55 7.06
C VAL A 292 8.95 -9.45 8.19
N ASN A 293 7.64 -9.44 8.48
CA ASN A 293 7.06 -10.29 9.53
C ASN A 293 7.19 -11.78 9.20
N PHE A 294 6.80 -12.18 7.99
CA PHE A 294 6.94 -13.57 7.55
C PHE A 294 8.42 -13.99 7.44
N GLY A 295 9.27 -13.09 6.92
CA GLY A 295 10.71 -13.31 6.83
C GLY A 295 11.34 -13.49 8.23
N THR A 296 10.96 -12.67 9.21
CA THR A 296 11.44 -12.79 10.60
C THR A 296 11.04 -14.12 11.22
N ALA A 297 9.78 -14.53 11.07
CA ALA A 297 9.30 -15.81 11.57
C ALA A 297 10.07 -16.99 10.95
N ALA A 298 10.32 -16.94 9.65
CA ALA A 298 11.08 -17.98 8.94
C ALA A 298 12.57 -18.01 9.36
N ALA A 299 13.22 -16.84 9.41
CA ALA A 299 14.63 -16.72 9.79
C ALA A 299 14.85 -17.17 11.24
N ALA A 300 14.00 -16.74 12.17
CA ALA A 300 14.04 -17.16 13.56
C ALA A 300 13.80 -18.67 13.69
N TYR A 301 12.78 -19.21 13.02
CA TYR A 301 12.54 -20.66 13.03
C TYR A 301 13.76 -21.43 12.54
N TYR A 302 14.34 -21.01 11.42
CA TYR A 302 15.53 -21.69 10.85
C TYR A 302 16.72 -21.64 11.82
N ALA A 303 17.03 -20.48 12.39
CA ALA A 303 18.14 -20.31 13.31
C ALA A 303 17.96 -21.17 14.58
N PHE A 304 16.78 -21.09 15.21
CA PHE A 304 16.48 -21.88 16.41
C PHE A 304 16.45 -23.38 16.12
N LEU A 305 16.01 -23.80 14.95
CA LEU A 305 16.05 -25.20 14.55
C LEU A 305 17.48 -25.72 14.44
N LYS A 306 18.38 -24.92 13.86
CA LYS A 306 19.79 -25.28 13.71
C LYS A 306 20.52 -25.35 15.05
N ILE A 307 20.20 -24.44 15.99
CA ILE A 307 20.82 -24.42 17.31
C ILE A 307 20.27 -25.51 18.22
N SER A 308 18.92 -25.68 18.26
CA SER A 308 18.29 -26.60 19.22
C SER A 308 18.13 -28.04 18.72
N GLY A 309 18.20 -28.25 17.42
CA GLY A 309 17.89 -29.56 16.78
C GLY A 309 16.41 -30.00 16.94
N ASN A 310 15.58 -29.21 17.63
CA ASN A 310 14.20 -29.59 17.97
C ASN A 310 13.19 -28.64 17.32
N LYS A 311 12.31 -29.20 16.49
CA LYS A 311 11.31 -28.45 15.73
C LYS A 311 10.29 -27.71 16.60
N LYS A 312 9.87 -28.28 17.74
CA LYS A 312 8.92 -27.65 18.66
C LYS A 312 9.56 -26.44 19.35
N THR A 313 10.79 -26.64 19.84
CA THR A 313 11.59 -25.55 20.45
C THR A 313 11.84 -24.44 19.45
N ALA A 314 12.19 -24.77 18.22
CA ALA A 314 12.40 -23.80 17.14
C ALA A 314 11.14 -22.99 16.81
N LEU A 315 9.98 -23.67 16.74
CA LEU A 315 8.71 -22.99 16.47
C LEU A 315 8.31 -22.07 17.64
N PHE A 316 8.48 -22.52 18.87
CA PHE A 316 8.23 -21.73 20.06
C PHE A 316 9.16 -20.50 20.11
N GLY A 317 10.46 -20.69 19.89
CA GLY A 317 11.44 -19.60 19.84
C GLY A 317 11.12 -18.58 18.74
N SER A 318 10.74 -19.05 17.55
CA SER A 318 10.28 -18.19 16.45
C SER A 318 9.03 -17.37 16.83
N CYS A 319 8.08 -17.99 17.53
CA CYS A 319 6.87 -17.33 18.03
C CYS A 319 7.24 -16.21 19.02
N VAL A 320 8.01 -16.52 20.06
CA VAL A 320 8.45 -15.55 21.06
C VAL A 320 9.24 -14.41 20.44
N TYR A 321 10.16 -14.72 19.54
CA TYR A 321 11.00 -13.70 18.89
C TYR A 321 10.18 -12.78 17.97
N THR A 322 9.32 -13.36 17.11
CA THR A 322 8.56 -12.59 16.12
C THR A 322 7.47 -11.73 16.77
N LEU A 323 6.81 -12.24 17.82
CA LEU A 323 5.74 -11.55 18.54
C LEU A 323 6.25 -10.76 19.74
N PHE A 324 7.58 -10.59 19.90
CA PHE A 324 8.15 -9.86 21.02
C PHE A 324 7.60 -8.42 21.06
N PRO A 325 7.12 -7.93 22.23
CA PRO A 325 6.44 -6.64 22.32
C PRO A 325 7.24 -5.46 21.79
N TYR A 326 8.56 -5.43 22.08
CA TYR A 326 9.43 -4.37 21.56
C TYR A 326 9.48 -4.34 20.04
N ARG A 327 9.57 -5.52 19.39
CA ARG A 327 9.56 -5.61 17.93
C ARG A 327 8.24 -5.11 17.35
N LEU A 328 7.10 -5.49 17.93
CA LEU A 328 5.78 -5.01 17.50
C LEU A 328 5.65 -3.50 17.74
N SER A 329 6.19 -2.98 18.83
CA SER A 329 6.25 -1.53 19.07
C SER A 329 7.11 -0.81 18.03
N CYS A 330 8.24 -1.38 17.61
CA CYS A 330 9.05 -0.81 16.52
C CYS A 330 8.29 -0.74 15.20
N ILE A 331 7.38 -1.70 14.93
CA ILE A 331 6.57 -1.73 13.70
C ILE A 331 5.38 -0.76 13.79
N TYR A 332 4.54 -0.90 14.83
CA TYR A 332 3.21 -0.29 14.87
C TYR A 332 3.14 1.04 15.63
N VAL A 333 4.11 1.34 16.50
CA VAL A 333 4.14 2.57 17.29
C VAL A 333 5.21 3.52 16.78
N ARG A 334 6.43 3.00 16.56
CA ARG A 334 7.57 3.83 16.17
C ARG A 334 7.72 3.95 14.66
N ALA A 335 7.28 2.95 13.89
CA ALA A 335 7.56 2.80 12.46
C ALA A 335 9.09 2.81 12.18
N ALA A 336 9.90 2.23 13.08
CA ALA A 336 11.35 2.25 13.03
C ALA A 336 11.88 1.22 12.03
N VAL A 337 11.76 1.54 10.72
CA VAL A 337 12.04 0.66 9.58
C VAL A 337 13.41 0.01 9.68
N GLY A 338 14.45 0.75 10.04
CA GLY A 338 15.81 0.23 10.18
C GLY A 338 15.91 -0.86 11.26
N GLU A 339 15.29 -0.63 12.43
CA GLU A 339 15.35 -1.55 13.56
C GLU A 339 14.61 -2.86 13.28
N TYR A 340 13.31 -2.79 12.95
CA TYR A 340 12.53 -4.02 12.77
C TYR A 340 12.96 -4.82 11.54
N SER A 341 13.57 -4.15 10.56
CA SER A 341 14.17 -4.84 9.41
C SER A 341 15.49 -5.53 9.78
N ALA A 342 16.32 -4.89 10.60
CA ALA A 342 17.54 -5.52 11.14
C ALA A 342 17.20 -6.75 12.00
N MET A 343 16.11 -6.68 12.77
CA MET A 343 15.65 -7.81 13.60
C MET A 343 15.31 -9.07 12.77
N LEU A 344 15.00 -8.94 11.48
CA LEU A 344 14.86 -10.10 10.60
C LEU A 344 16.15 -10.89 10.48
N PHE A 345 17.30 -10.21 10.45
CA PHE A 345 18.61 -10.82 10.22
C PHE A 345 19.32 -11.23 11.52
N LEU A 346 18.96 -10.68 12.69
CA LEU A 346 19.60 -10.98 13.97
C LEU A 346 19.66 -12.47 14.31
N PRO A 347 18.59 -13.29 14.13
CA PRO A 347 18.67 -14.72 14.39
C PRO A 347 19.68 -15.43 13.48
N LEU A 348 19.81 -14.97 12.24
CA LEU A 348 20.79 -15.54 11.29
C LEU A 348 22.22 -15.13 11.64
N ALA A 349 22.42 -13.90 12.09
CA ALA A 349 23.71 -13.43 12.60
C ALA A 349 24.14 -14.23 13.85
N ALA A 350 23.20 -14.40 14.80
CA ALA A 350 23.45 -15.25 15.98
C ALA A 350 23.80 -16.70 15.61
N LEU A 351 23.12 -17.26 14.60
CA LEU A 351 23.43 -18.59 14.07
C LEU A 351 24.85 -18.61 13.48
N GLY A 352 25.25 -17.57 12.74
CA GLY A 352 26.61 -17.44 12.19
C GLY A 352 27.66 -17.47 13.28
N PHE A 353 27.48 -16.69 14.35
CA PHE A 353 28.37 -16.71 15.51
C PHE A 353 28.37 -18.05 16.25
N TYR A 354 27.26 -18.75 16.30
CA TYR A 354 27.18 -20.07 16.90
C TYR A 354 28.03 -21.13 16.18
N TYR A 355 28.21 -20.98 14.87
CA TYR A 355 29.00 -21.91 14.02
C TYR A 355 30.44 -21.44 13.78
N ALA A 356 30.78 -20.18 14.10
CA ALA A 356 32.16 -19.66 14.02
C ALA A 356 32.99 -20.16 15.18
#